data_ef5549e2c2585a2a1f0cf0393332c84b
#
_entry.id   ef5549e2c2585a2a1f0cf0393332c84b
#
_cell.length_a   1.000
_cell.length_b   1.000
_cell.length_c   1.000
_cell.angle_alpha   90.00
_cell.angle_beta   90.00
_cell.angle_gamma   90.00
#
_symmetry.space_group_name_H-M   'P 1'
#
loop_
_entity.id
_entity.type
_entity.pdbx_description
1 polymer ?
#
loop_
_entity_poly.entity_id
_entity_poly.type
_entity_poly.pdbx_seq_one_letter_code
_entity_poly.pdbx_strand_id
1 'polypeptide(L)'
;MISSLISLKDSSSWDPATIIKHSVQWPNGTKIVRLRDVSLAISPVTWVKRGTQVITSSSIDVRYGHVFQRSRNFEGTGFQVSDGSDQLSVGDILIPLRLETPVLLLGNRHSGAIVSDDFFAIKAISRDWATWMWAALNSSIGMKLRAVYLADSTTRTSKIRSLLDLPIPVVAPGHSTLWDELLRIEQTTHRSEIEAVETWWRIAELNGSNWAYELAMRYPIDMSKYTPLVHYCNELRAGRRVPTTARVKSAQLGRFPYADGKYLSGGSIGIWATEGVIAEPGDVLIAGVGYRSNARIATERMIVGTDIYVLRLKEPHLATALTAYLNGQEGYDQRQLRLSGAVIQRVLLRDLKQLGVNESRLSAPNIDIQPSLDLALRLDAVLWN
;
A
#
# COMPACT_ATOMS: atom_id res chain seq x y z
N MET A 1 18.23 4.42 15.15
CA MET A 1 18.53 4.43 16.59
C MET A 1 18.72 5.89 16.96
N ILE A 2 17.67 6.56 17.48
CA ILE A 2 17.73 7.98 17.89
C ILE A 2 18.13 7.96 19.35
N SER A 3 19.40 8.16 19.62
CA SER A 3 19.91 8.43 20.94
C SER A 3 19.86 9.93 21.21
N SER A 4 18.68 10.47 21.45
CA SER A 4 18.59 11.76 22.16
C SER A 4 18.66 11.44 23.65
N LEU A 5 19.81 11.61 24.25
CA LEU A 5 19.97 11.74 25.68
C LEU A 5 19.17 12.99 26.12
N ILE A 6 17.91 12.78 26.47
CA ILE A 6 17.10 13.80 27.12
C ILE A 6 17.78 14.04 28.47
N SER A 7 18.20 15.26 28.70
CA SER A 7 18.71 15.67 30.01
C SER A 7 17.61 15.44 31.05
N LEU A 8 17.73 14.37 31.82
CA LEU A 8 16.79 13.99 32.88
C LEU A 8 16.72 15.05 34.00
N LYS A 9 17.53 16.10 33.94
CA LYS A 9 17.57 17.17 34.97
C LYS A 9 16.38 18.14 34.89
N ASP A 10 15.67 18.20 33.75
CA ASP A 10 14.61 19.21 33.55
C ASP A 10 13.19 18.64 33.57
N SER A 11 13.01 17.33 33.80
CA SER A 11 11.67 16.74 33.89
C SER A 11 11.22 16.67 35.34
N SER A 12 10.15 17.38 35.67
CA SER A 12 9.47 17.34 36.98
C SER A 12 8.72 16.01 37.23
N SER A 13 8.73 15.08 36.31
CA SER A 13 8.02 13.80 36.38
C SER A 13 8.85 12.69 35.72
N TRP A 14 9.01 11.58 36.46
CA TRP A 14 9.65 10.34 35.98
C TRP A 14 8.67 9.41 35.20
N ASP A 15 7.46 9.88 34.89
CA ASP A 15 6.50 9.14 34.12
C ASP A 15 6.98 8.98 32.66
N PRO A 16 7.21 7.75 32.18
CA PRO A 16 7.67 7.49 30.80
C PRO A 16 6.78 8.11 29.73
N ALA A 17 5.47 8.18 29.96
CA ALA A 17 4.53 8.78 29.04
C ALA A 17 4.73 10.31 28.94
N THR A 18 5.02 10.98 30.04
CA THR A 18 5.35 12.42 30.05
C THR A 18 6.66 12.66 29.30
N ILE A 19 7.68 11.83 29.52
CA ILE A 19 8.98 11.95 28.84
C ILE A 19 8.80 11.75 27.33
N ILE A 20 8.02 10.76 26.91
CA ILE A 20 7.75 10.49 25.49
C ILE A 20 6.95 11.63 24.87
N LYS A 21 5.96 12.21 25.57
CA LYS A 21 5.20 13.39 25.09
C LYS A 21 6.09 14.59 24.82
N HIS A 22 7.14 14.79 25.63
CA HIS A 22 8.12 15.86 25.41
C HIS A 22 9.17 15.55 24.34
N SER A 23 9.35 14.27 23.96
CA SER A 23 10.33 13.87 22.95
C SER A 23 9.84 14.00 21.50
N VAL A 24 8.53 14.03 21.28
CA VAL A 24 7.93 14.22 19.94
C VAL A 24 7.44 15.65 19.84
N GLN A 25 8.10 16.46 19.03
CA GLN A 25 7.79 17.88 18.87
C GLN A 25 7.65 18.23 17.39
N TRP A 26 6.81 19.22 17.11
CA TRP A 26 6.77 19.87 15.80
C TRP A 26 8.11 20.58 15.52
N PRO A 27 8.44 20.87 14.25
CA PRO A 27 9.65 21.61 13.93
C PRO A 27 9.82 22.90 14.72
N ASN A 28 11.05 23.25 15.05
CA ASN A 28 11.36 24.41 15.90
C ASN A 28 10.75 25.71 15.35
N GLY A 29 10.22 26.53 16.24
CA GLY A 29 9.57 27.80 15.88
C GLY A 29 8.10 27.70 15.46
N THR A 30 7.54 26.51 15.36
CA THR A 30 6.12 26.32 15.03
C THR A 30 5.24 26.76 16.20
N LYS A 31 4.36 27.74 15.97
CA LYS A 31 3.32 28.11 16.93
C LYS A 31 2.33 26.96 17.08
N ILE A 32 1.90 26.69 18.31
CA ILE A 32 1.05 25.54 18.64
C ILE A 32 -0.25 26.03 19.28
N VAL A 33 -1.36 25.36 18.95
CA VAL A 33 -2.67 25.45 19.63
C VAL A 33 -3.10 24.05 20.02
N ARG A 34 -4.04 23.91 20.96
CA ARG A 34 -4.61 22.59 21.28
C ARG A 34 -5.72 22.23 20.30
N LEU A 35 -5.91 20.94 20.06
CA LEU A 35 -6.98 20.47 19.16
C LEU A 35 -8.35 21.03 19.58
N ARG A 36 -8.64 21.09 20.89
CA ARG A 36 -9.89 21.65 21.44
C ARG A 36 -10.13 23.12 21.09
N ASP A 37 -9.06 23.89 20.85
CA ASP A 37 -9.16 25.33 20.58
C ASP A 37 -9.54 25.63 19.12
N VAL A 38 -9.43 24.62 18.25
CA VAL A 38 -9.66 24.75 16.80
C VAL A 38 -10.69 23.75 16.25
N SER A 39 -11.38 23.03 17.14
CA SER A 39 -12.40 22.05 16.74
C SER A 39 -13.49 21.85 17.79
N LEU A 40 -14.64 21.37 17.34
CA LEU A 40 -15.77 20.95 18.18
C LEU A 40 -15.91 19.42 18.09
N ALA A 41 -16.06 18.77 19.24
CA ALA A 41 -16.30 17.34 19.30
C ALA A 41 -17.74 16.99 18.87
N ILE A 42 -17.90 15.96 18.06
CA ILE A 42 -19.20 15.42 17.65
C ILE A 42 -19.40 14.07 18.37
N SER A 43 -20.58 13.90 18.98
CA SER A 43 -20.93 12.64 19.67
C SER A 43 -21.65 11.66 18.76
N PRO A 44 -21.42 10.34 18.90
CA PRO A 44 -22.17 9.34 18.17
C PRO A 44 -23.62 9.25 18.70
N VAL A 45 -24.59 9.28 17.79
CA VAL A 45 -26.03 9.31 18.14
C VAL A 45 -26.83 8.20 17.44
N THR A 46 -26.24 7.49 16.49
CA THR A 46 -26.94 6.49 15.68
C THR A 46 -26.64 5.09 16.18
N TRP A 47 -27.69 4.29 16.48
CA TRP A 47 -27.52 2.88 16.76
C TRP A 47 -27.41 2.09 15.46
N VAL A 48 -26.32 1.33 15.33
CA VAL A 48 -25.99 0.56 14.15
C VAL A 48 -26.21 -0.93 14.41
N LYS A 49 -27.03 -1.56 13.60
CA LYS A 49 -27.28 -3.01 13.66
C LYS A 49 -26.24 -3.79 12.86
N ARG A 50 -25.92 -4.97 13.33
CA ARG A 50 -25.07 -5.93 12.61
C ARG A 50 -25.62 -6.19 11.20
N GLY A 51 -24.73 -6.27 10.20
CA GLY A 51 -25.09 -6.41 8.79
C GLY A 51 -25.14 -5.09 8.01
N THR A 52 -25.20 -3.93 8.70
CA THR A 52 -25.08 -2.61 8.08
C THR A 52 -23.64 -2.38 7.61
N GLN A 53 -23.47 -1.73 6.47
CA GLN A 53 -22.14 -1.35 5.98
C GLN A 53 -21.62 -0.12 6.73
N VAL A 54 -20.54 -0.29 7.49
CA VAL A 54 -20.00 0.72 8.39
C VAL A 54 -18.52 0.98 8.08
N ILE A 55 -18.12 2.24 8.11
CA ILE A 55 -16.71 2.65 8.10
C ILE A 55 -16.19 2.48 9.54
N THR A 56 -15.22 1.60 9.72
CA THR A 56 -14.52 1.38 10.98
C THR A 56 -13.06 1.81 10.84
N SER A 57 -12.30 1.92 11.91
CA SER A 57 -10.86 2.21 11.83
C SER A 57 -10.10 1.17 11.00
N SER A 58 -10.54 -0.09 11.00
CA SER A 58 -9.99 -1.14 10.15
C SER A 58 -10.41 -1.05 8.68
N SER A 59 -11.31 -0.15 8.34
CA SER A 59 -11.73 0.13 6.95
C SER A 59 -10.76 1.06 6.23
N ILE A 60 -9.82 1.69 6.96
CA ILE A 60 -8.88 2.68 6.41
C ILE A 60 -7.55 2.00 6.10
N ASP A 61 -7.06 2.23 4.90
CA ASP A 61 -5.71 1.82 4.49
C ASP A 61 -4.66 2.61 5.27
N VAL A 62 -3.74 1.91 5.94
CA VAL A 62 -2.73 2.53 6.82
C VAL A 62 -1.67 3.31 6.06
N ARG A 63 -1.43 3.02 4.77
CA ARG A 63 -0.41 3.69 3.95
C ARG A 63 -0.98 4.89 3.21
N TYR A 64 -2.21 4.76 2.69
CA TYR A 64 -2.79 5.73 1.76
C TYR A 64 -3.90 6.58 2.38
N GLY A 65 -4.42 6.20 3.56
CA GLY A 65 -5.34 7.03 4.33
C GLY A 65 -6.76 7.16 3.77
N HIS A 66 -7.21 6.21 2.95
CA HIS A 66 -8.57 6.19 2.40
C HIS A 66 -9.33 4.94 2.82
N VAL A 67 -10.65 4.96 2.64
CA VAL A 67 -11.53 3.83 2.96
C VAL A 67 -11.46 2.80 1.83
N PHE A 68 -10.92 1.61 2.09
CA PHE A 68 -10.80 0.56 1.08
C PHE A 68 -11.93 -0.48 1.17
N GLN A 69 -12.58 -0.63 2.32
CA GLN A 69 -13.74 -1.50 2.49
C GLN A 69 -14.63 -1.01 3.63
N ARG A 70 -15.88 -1.50 3.69
CA ARG A 70 -16.80 -1.23 4.81
C ARG A 70 -17.07 -2.54 5.56
N SER A 71 -17.10 -2.47 6.90
CA SER A 71 -17.39 -3.62 7.74
C SER A 71 -18.90 -3.87 7.82
N ARG A 72 -19.31 -5.14 7.89
CA ARG A 72 -20.69 -5.57 8.22
C ARG A 72 -20.80 -6.23 9.59
N ASN A 73 -19.69 -6.34 10.30
CA ASN A 73 -19.64 -7.04 11.60
C ASN A 73 -19.75 -6.08 12.80
N PHE A 74 -19.88 -4.77 12.55
CA PHE A 74 -20.05 -3.79 13.60
C PHE A 74 -21.48 -3.77 14.12
N GLU A 75 -21.61 -3.65 15.45
CA GLU A 75 -22.86 -3.42 16.17
C GLU A 75 -22.56 -2.50 17.36
N GLY A 76 -23.32 -1.41 17.49
CA GLY A 76 -23.09 -0.42 18.54
C GLY A 76 -23.50 0.98 18.13
N THR A 77 -23.06 1.97 18.89
CA THR A 77 -23.26 3.39 18.54
C THR A 77 -22.33 3.82 17.41
N GLY A 78 -22.79 4.75 16.59
CA GLY A 78 -22.03 5.30 15.49
C GLY A 78 -22.51 6.69 15.09
N PHE A 79 -21.99 7.15 13.97
CA PHE A 79 -22.32 8.43 13.36
C PHE A 79 -22.93 8.19 11.98
N GLN A 80 -23.86 9.04 11.58
CA GLN A 80 -24.30 9.11 10.20
C GLN A 80 -23.72 10.35 9.52
N VAL A 81 -23.21 10.21 8.32
CA VAL A 81 -22.71 11.33 7.52
C VAL A 81 -23.89 11.92 6.75
N SER A 82 -24.32 13.12 7.12
CA SER A 82 -25.42 13.83 6.48
C SER A 82 -25.22 15.34 6.61
N ASP A 83 -26.01 16.12 5.91
CA ASP A 83 -25.90 17.59 5.91
C ASP A 83 -26.56 18.28 7.13
N GLY A 84 -26.83 17.54 8.21
CA GLY A 84 -27.43 18.07 9.46
C GLY A 84 -26.40 18.63 10.45
N SER A 85 -26.82 19.62 11.28
CA SER A 85 -25.92 20.29 12.23
C SER A 85 -25.38 19.41 13.36
N ASP A 86 -26.12 18.37 13.76
CA ASP A 86 -25.78 17.48 14.88
C ASP A 86 -25.17 16.14 14.44
N GLN A 87 -24.87 16.01 13.17
CA GLN A 87 -24.32 14.80 12.55
C GLN A 87 -23.03 15.13 11.83
N LEU A 88 -22.31 14.08 11.42
CA LEU A 88 -21.13 14.23 10.59
C LEU A 88 -21.51 14.83 9.22
N SER A 89 -20.70 15.76 8.77
CA SER A 89 -20.84 16.41 7.47
C SER A 89 -19.56 16.27 6.65
N VAL A 90 -19.68 16.51 5.35
CA VAL A 90 -18.50 16.65 4.48
C VAL A 90 -17.60 17.77 4.99
N GLY A 91 -16.31 17.48 5.15
CA GLY A 91 -15.31 18.37 5.74
C GLY A 91 -15.01 18.11 7.22
N ASP A 92 -15.79 17.27 7.90
CA ASP A 92 -15.47 16.85 9.26
C ASP A 92 -14.35 15.81 9.27
N ILE A 93 -13.67 15.70 10.41
CA ILE A 93 -12.49 14.87 10.59
C ILE A 93 -12.81 13.70 11.52
N LEU A 94 -12.40 12.50 11.13
CA LEU A 94 -12.47 11.30 11.95
C LEU A 94 -11.07 10.89 12.40
N ILE A 95 -10.81 11.01 13.70
CA ILE A 95 -9.54 10.60 14.31
C ILE A 95 -9.73 9.20 14.88
N PRO A 96 -9.05 8.18 14.34
CA PRO A 96 -9.16 6.82 14.87
C PRO A 96 -8.65 6.73 16.30
N LEU A 97 -9.39 6.04 17.17
CA LEU A 97 -8.99 5.74 18.54
C LEU A 97 -8.02 4.54 18.61
N ARG A 98 -7.60 4.07 17.45
CA ARG A 98 -6.63 3.00 17.25
C ARG A 98 -5.30 3.60 16.78
N LEU A 99 -4.20 3.03 17.26
CA LEU A 99 -2.85 3.40 16.82
C LEU A 99 -2.65 3.05 15.33
N GLU A 100 -1.76 3.77 14.68
CA GLU A 100 -1.29 3.54 13.30
C GLU A 100 -2.32 3.77 12.17
N THR A 101 -3.58 4.02 12.50
CA THR A 101 -4.59 4.29 11.47
C THR A 101 -4.59 5.79 11.10
N PRO A 102 -4.57 6.15 9.81
CA PRO A 102 -4.68 7.53 9.35
C PRO A 102 -6.00 8.20 9.76
N VAL A 103 -5.94 9.51 9.93
CA VAL A 103 -7.11 10.38 10.11
C VAL A 103 -7.84 10.51 8.79
N LEU A 104 -9.15 10.38 8.80
CA LEU A 104 -9.99 10.52 7.62
C LEU A 104 -10.63 11.91 7.58
N LEU A 105 -10.47 12.62 6.47
CA LEU A 105 -11.25 13.80 6.14
C LEU A 105 -12.46 13.38 5.31
N LEU A 106 -13.66 13.71 5.77
CA LEU A 106 -14.90 13.31 5.10
C LEU A 106 -15.11 14.13 3.81
N GLY A 107 -15.17 13.44 2.68
CA GLY A 107 -15.50 14.01 1.37
C GLY A 107 -16.91 13.63 0.92
N ASN A 108 -17.37 14.19 -0.22
CA ASN A 108 -18.71 13.95 -0.78
C ASN A 108 -19.07 12.46 -0.96
N ARG A 109 -18.09 11.61 -1.26
CA ARG A 109 -18.25 10.15 -1.40
C ARG A 109 -18.67 9.44 -0.11
N HIS A 110 -18.48 10.08 1.04
CA HIS A 110 -18.87 9.54 2.34
C HIS A 110 -20.31 9.97 2.72
N SER A 111 -20.97 10.80 1.92
CA SER A 111 -22.37 11.19 2.17
C SER A 111 -23.26 9.96 2.29
N GLY A 112 -24.12 9.94 3.29
CA GLY A 112 -24.98 8.80 3.63
C GLY A 112 -24.27 7.62 4.27
N ALA A 113 -22.94 7.65 4.46
CA ALA A 113 -22.20 6.58 5.12
C ALA A 113 -22.48 6.54 6.63
N ILE A 114 -22.36 5.35 7.20
CA ILE A 114 -22.37 5.15 8.65
C ILE A 114 -20.93 4.89 9.09
N VAL A 115 -20.53 5.51 10.20
CA VAL A 115 -19.19 5.44 10.80
C VAL A 115 -19.33 4.90 12.23
N SER A 116 -18.44 3.99 12.63
CA SER A 116 -18.43 3.42 13.98
C SER A 116 -17.94 4.43 15.02
N ASP A 117 -18.18 4.16 16.29
CA ASP A 117 -17.69 4.97 17.40
C ASP A 117 -16.25 4.65 17.83
N ASP A 118 -15.51 3.85 17.06
CA ASP A 118 -14.07 3.68 17.20
C ASP A 118 -13.26 4.87 16.65
N PHE A 119 -13.97 5.90 16.18
CA PHE A 119 -13.42 7.22 15.88
C PHE A 119 -13.79 8.27 16.94
N PHE A 120 -12.93 9.25 17.06
CA PHE A 120 -13.25 10.56 17.62
C PHE A 120 -13.53 11.52 16.47
N ALA A 121 -14.76 11.97 16.40
CA ALA A 121 -15.23 12.86 15.34
C ALA A 121 -15.16 14.32 15.77
N ILE A 122 -14.64 15.18 14.91
CA ILE A 122 -14.50 16.61 15.17
C ILE A 122 -14.92 17.43 13.96
N LYS A 123 -15.52 18.56 14.22
CA LYS A 123 -15.78 19.64 13.27
C LYS A 123 -14.74 20.72 13.47
N ALA A 124 -13.97 21.02 12.45
CA ALA A 124 -13.01 22.12 12.48
C ALA A 124 -13.71 23.48 12.43
N ILE A 125 -13.07 24.53 12.95
CA ILE A 125 -13.59 25.91 12.92
C ILE A 125 -13.70 26.48 11.50
N SER A 126 -12.95 25.90 10.54
CA SER A 126 -13.07 26.22 9.10
C SER A 126 -12.60 25.03 8.26
N ARG A 127 -12.91 25.07 6.94
CA ARG A 127 -12.44 24.04 5.99
C ARG A 127 -10.92 24.02 5.88
N ASP A 128 -10.26 25.16 5.91
CA ASP A 128 -8.81 25.24 5.87
C ASP A 128 -8.19 24.57 7.09
N TRP A 129 -8.75 24.80 8.28
CA TRP A 129 -8.35 24.09 9.49
C TRP A 129 -8.58 22.59 9.39
N ALA A 130 -9.67 22.13 8.76
CA ALA A 130 -9.93 20.72 8.56
C ALA A 130 -8.85 20.08 7.68
N THR A 131 -8.54 20.66 6.53
CA THR A 131 -7.50 20.17 5.62
C THR A 131 -6.11 20.19 6.29
N TRP A 132 -5.80 21.27 7.03
CA TRP A 132 -4.55 21.40 7.74
C TRP A 132 -4.39 20.34 8.85
N MET A 133 -5.39 20.20 9.71
CA MET A 133 -5.38 19.20 10.78
C MET A 133 -5.29 17.78 10.21
N TRP A 134 -6.03 17.50 9.13
CA TRP A 134 -5.92 16.22 8.45
C TRP A 134 -4.48 15.96 7.98
N ALA A 135 -3.85 16.93 7.35
CA ALA A 135 -2.48 16.81 6.87
C ALA A 135 -1.47 16.68 8.02
N ALA A 136 -1.52 17.58 8.99
CA ALA A 136 -0.62 17.57 10.14
C ALA A 136 -0.73 16.26 10.95
N LEU A 137 -1.94 15.77 11.23
CA LEU A 137 -2.17 14.56 11.99
C LEU A 137 -1.80 13.27 11.23
N ASN A 138 -1.75 13.31 9.91
CA ASN A 138 -1.31 12.19 9.06
C ASN A 138 0.17 12.26 8.68
N SER A 139 0.87 13.35 8.97
CA SER A 139 2.33 13.42 8.85
C SER A 139 3.02 12.43 9.80
N SER A 140 4.27 12.07 9.53
CA SER A 140 5.02 11.15 10.39
C SER A 140 5.11 11.65 11.84
N ILE A 141 5.23 12.95 12.04
CA ILE A 141 5.24 13.57 13.38
C ILE A 141 3.85 13.48 14.02
N GLY A 142 2.80 13.82 13.27
CA GLY A 142 1.43 13.78 13.75
C GLY A 142 0.97 12.39 14.14
N MET A 143 1.35 11.36 13.36
CA MET A 143 1.07 9.96 13.69
C MET A 143 1.75 9.54 14.99
N LYS A 144 3.02 9.91 15.20
CA LYS A 144 3.76 9.65 16.44
C LYS A 144 3.12 10.35 17.63
N LEU A 145 2.75 11.64 17.48
CA LEU A 145 2.07 12.40 18.54
C LEU A 145 0.73 11.75 18.92
N ARG A 146 -0.10 11.39 17.95
CA ARG A 146 -1.37 10.69 18.22
C ARG A 146 -1.13 9.37 18.96
N ALA A 147 -0.13 8.60 18.56
CA ALA A 147 0.22 7.34 19.20
C ALA A 147 0.56 7.56 20.69
N VAL A 148 1.38 8.58 21.00
CA VAL A 148 1.75 8.93 22.37
C VAL A 148 0.54 9.35 23.20
N TYR A 149 -0.35 10.20 22.64
CA TYR A 149 -1.54 10.67 23.35
C TYR A 149 -2.60 9.59 23.56
N LEU A 150 -2.63 8.56 22.72
CA LEU A 150 -3.55 7.42 22.83
C LEU A 150 -3.02 6.29 23.72
N ALA A 151 -1.69 6.17 23.86
CA ALA A 151 -1.05 5.04 24.55
C ALA A 151 -1.45 4.95 26.04
N ASP A 152 -1.57 6.09 26.73
CA ASP A 152 -1.86 6.16 28.16
C ASP A 152 -3.33 5.94 28.52
N SER A 153 -4.18 5.76 27.54
CA SER A 153 -5.62 5.80 27.72
C SER A 153 -6.28 4.47 27.39
N THR A 154 -6.93 3.83 28.33
CA THR A 154 -7.59 2.54 28.17
C THR A 154 -9.04 2.65 27.75
N THR A 155 -9.75 3.69 28.19
CA THR A 155 -11.16 3.90 27.86
C THR A 155 -11.35 4.89 26.71
N ARG A 156 -12.48 4.79 26.00
CA ARG A 156 -12.84 5.72 24.95
C ARG A 156 -12.83 7.19 25.43
N THR A 157 -13.44 7.45 26.58
CA THR A 157 -13.52 8.80 27.16
C THR A 157 -12.15 9.37 27.50
N SER A 158 -11.25 8.57 28.08
CA SER A 158 -9.89 9.01 28.38
C SER A 158 -9.09 9.28 27.11
N LYS A 159 -9.24 8.46 26.07
CA LYS A 159 -8.61 8.69 24.75
C LYS A 159 -9.06 10.00 24.12
N ILE A 160 -10.36 10.27 24.11
CA ILE A 160 -10.90 11.53 23.57
C ILE A 160 -10.37 12.74 24.36
N ARG A 161 -10.36 12.66 25.70
CA ARG A 161 -9.82 13.73 26.54
C ARG A 161 -8.35 14.00 26.24
N SER A 162 -7.56 12.93 26.09
CA SER A 162 -6.14 13.04 25.75
C SER A 162 -5.97 13.69 24.36
N LEU A 163 -6.73 13.27 23.35
CA LEU A 163 -6.67 13.84 21.99
C LEU A 163 -7.06 15.32 21.94
N LEU A 164 -7.99 15.78 22.79
CA LEU A 164 -8.36 17.19 22.85
C LEU A 164 -7.20 18.09 23.30
N ASP A 165 -6.24 17.56 24.03
CA ASP A 165 -5.02 18.26 24.45
C ASP A 165 -3.87 18.13 23.44
N LEU A 166 -4.07 17.41 22.32
CA LEU A 166 -3.05 17.21 21.30
C LEU A 166 -2.60 18.57 20.74
N PRO A 167 -1.29 18.85 20.67
CA PRO A 167 -0.77 20.06 20.08
C PRO A 167 -0.93 20.03 18.57
N ILE A 168 -1.52 21.05 17.99
CA ILE A 168 -1.68 21.24 16.54
C ILE A 168 -0.82 22.42 16.11
N PRO A 169 0.03 22.27 15.06
CA PRO A 169 0.83 23.35 14.54
C PRO A 169 -0.08 24.36 13.82
N VAL A 170 0.23 25.66 14.00
CA VAL A 170 -0.47 26.74 13.32
C VAL A 170 0.26 27.08 12.04
N VAL A 171 -0.45 27.13 10.92
CA VAL A 171 0.10 27.58 9.65
C VAL A 171 0.48 29.04 9.72
N ALA A 172 1.69 29.38 9.27
CA ALA A 172 2.03 30.77 9.02
C ALA A 172 1.17 31.34 7.88
N PRO A 173 0.61 32.54 8.01
CA PRO A 173 -0.17 33.17 6.94
C PRO A 173 0.73 33.44 5.72
N GLY A 174 0.24 33.18 4.51
CA GLY A 174 0.92 33.52 3.27
C GLY A 174 1.37 32.35 2.37
N HIS A 175 1.11 31.09 2.71
CA HIS A 175 1.50 29.92 1.93
C HIS A 175 0.40 29.43 0.98
N SER A 176 0.04 30.20 -0.07
CA SER A 176 -0.97 29.75 -1.05
C SER A 176 -0.57 28.43 -1.75
N THR A 177 0.69 28.28 -2.10
CA THR A 177 1.24 27.06 -2.75
C THR A 177 1.11 25.82 -1.86
N LEU A 178 1.25 25.95 -0.54
CA LEU A 178 1.06 24.87 0.41
C LEU A 178 -0.38 24.32 0.38
N TRP A 179 -1.36 25.21 0.33
CA TRP A 179 -2.77 24.82 0.28
C TRP A 179 -3.13 24.07 -1.00
N ASP A 180 -2.65 24.56 -2.14
CA ASP A 180 -2.87 23.90 -3.44
C ASP A 180 -2.27 22.48 -3.43
N GLU A 181 -1.09 22.33 -2.85
CA GLU A 181 -0.41 21.02 -2.74
C GLU A 181 -1.17 20.08 -1.80
N LEU A 182 -1.63 20.53 -0.64
CA LEU A 182 -2.42 19.74 0.30
C LEU A 182 -3.75 19.31 -0.31
N LEU A 183 -4.44 20.20 -1.00
CA LEU A 183 -5.68 19.88 -1.72
C LEU A 183 -5.42 18.86 -2.84
N ARG A 184 -4.29 18.97 -3.54
CA ARG A 184 -3.89 18.01 -4.56
C ARG A 184 -3.63 16.61 -3.97
N ILE A 185 -2.97 16.54 -2.80
CA ILE A 185 -2.74 15.27 -2.09
C ILE A 185 -4.08 14.66 -1.66
N GLU A 186 -4.99 15.46 -1.09
CA GLU A 186 -6.32 15.02 -0.69
C GLU A 186 -7.10 14.47 -1.88
N GLN A 187 -7.21 15.25 -2.95
CA GLN A 187 -7.91 14.85 -4.18
C GLN A 187 -7.33 13.59 -4.80
N THR A 188 -6.01 13.48 -4.88
CA THR A 188 -5.33 12.30 -5.42
C THR A 188 -5.62 11.07 -4.55
N THR A 189 -5.62 11.22 -3.22
CA THR A 189 -5.96 10.14 -2.29
C THR A 189 -7.39 9.66 -2.53
N HIS A 190 -8.32 10.57 -2.76
CA HIS A 190 -9.72 10.27 -3.01
C HIS A 190 -9.98 9.68 -4.40
N ARG A 191 -9.33 10.21 -5.42
CA ARG A 191 -9.47 9.75 -6.80
C ARG A 191 -8.93 8.32 -6.97
N SER A 192 -7.77 8.05 -6.42
CA SER A 192 -7.13 6.74 -6.50
C SER A 192 -7.96 5.61 -5.89
N GLU A 193 -8.75 5.88 -4.85
CA GLU A 193 -9.67 4.89 -4.28
C GLU A 193 -10.71 4.42 -5.30
N ILE A 194 -11.36 5.36 -6.00
CA ILE A 194 -12.41 5.04 -6.97
C ILE A 194 -11.82 4.28 -8.17
N GLU A 195 -10.74 4.80 -8.73
CA GLU A 195 -10.11 4.23 -9.92
C GLU A 195 -9.50 2.85 -9.64
N ALA A 196 -8.89 2.65 -8.48
CA ALA A 196 -8.31 1.37 -8.09
C ALA A 196 -9.38 0.28 -7.96
N VAL A 197 -10.47 0.59 -7.25
CA VAL A 197 -11.60 -0.34 -7.06
C VAL A 197 -12.25 -0.70 -8.39
N GLU A 198 -12.45 0.28 -9.27
CA GLU A 198 -13.15 0.05 -10.54
C GLU A 198 -12.32 -0.74 -11.55
N THR A 199 -11.01 -0.63 -11.54
CA THR A 199 -10.17 -1.17 -12.61
C THR A 199 -9.66 -2.59 -12.32
N TRP A 200 -9.02 -2.81 -11.18
CA TRP A 200 -8.48 -4.12 -10.87
C TRP A 200 -9.56 -5.15 -10.49
N TRP A 201 -10.66 -4.72 -9.89
CA TRP A 201 -11.75 -5.61 -9.49
C TRP A 201 -12.74 -5.94 -10.61
N ARG A 202 -12.62 -5.32 -11.77
CA ARG A 202 -13.31 -5.75 -13.00
C ARG A 202 -12.77 -7.07 -13.54
N ILE A 203 -11.55 -7.44 -13.18
CA ILE A 203 -11.04 -8.80 -13.45
C ILE A 203 -11.71 -9.71 -12.41
N ALA A 204 -12.72 -10.47 -12.83
CA ALA A 204 -13.61 -11.24 -11.94
C ALA A 204 -12.88 -12.17 -10.95
N GLU A 205 -11.68 -12.67 -11.32
CA GLU A 205 -10.84 -13.53 -10.48
C GLU A 205 -10.09 -12.78 -9.36
N LEU A 206 -10.04 -11.45 -9.41
CA LEU A 206 -9.29 -10.61 -8.47
C LEU A 206 -10.17 -9.96 -7.42
N ASN A 207 -11.49 -10.15 -7.53
CA ASN A 207 -12.45 -9.53 -6.64
C ASN A 207 -12.16 -9.92 -5.18
N GLY A 208 -11.83 -8.93 -4.34
CA GLY A 208 -11.46 -9.12 -2.94
C GLY A 208 -9.99 -9.46 -2.67
N SER A 209 -9.12 -9.41 -3.66
CA SER A 209 -7.68 -9.66 -3.48
C SER A 209 -6.94 -8.39 -3.01
N ASN A 210 -6.36 -8.44 -1.81
CA ASN A 210 -5.64 -7.30 -1.22
C ASN A 210 -4.48 -6.79 -2.08
N TRP A 211 -3.78 -7.68 -2.79
CA TRP A 211 -2.65 -7.29 -3.62
C TRP A 211 -3.05 -6.42 -4.82
N ALA A 212 -4.21 -6.68 -5.43
CA ALA A 212 -4.69 -5.89 -6.56
C ALA A 212 -4.97 -4.45 -6.14
N TYR A 213 -5.55 -4.29 -4.96
CA TYR A 213 -5.78 -3.00 -4.34
C TYR A 213 -4.46 -2.28 -4.04
N GLU A 214 -3.50 -2.94 -3.36
CA GLU A 214 -2.20 -2.34 -3.06
C GLU A 214 -1.43 -1.92 -4.31
N LEU A 215 -1.50 -2.72 -5.37
CA LEU A 215 -0.85 -2.39 -6.63
C LEU A 215 -1.46 -1.14 -7.28
N ALA A 216 -2.79 -1.07 -7.33
CA ALA A 216 -3.50 0.06 -7.89
C ALA A 216 -3.20 1.36 -7.13
N MET A 217 -2.98 1.28 -5.83
CA MET A 217 -2.60 2.43 -5.02
C MET A 217 -1.16 2.86 -5.19
N ARG A 218 -0.24 1.91 -5.41
CA ARG A 218 1.18 2.21 -5.66
C ARG A 218 1.40 2.87 -7.01
N TYR A 219 0.64 2.45 -8.00
CA TYR A 219 0.80 2.89 -9.39
C TYR A 219 -0.50 3.54 -9.86
N PRO A 220 -0.74 4.82 -9.54
CA PRO A 220 -1.93 5.58 -9.94
C PRO A 220 -1.88 5.93 -11.43
N ILE A 221 -1.90 4.90 -12.27
CA ILE A 221 -1.83 4.99 -13.72
C ILE A 221 -3.18 4.57 -14.30
N ASP A 222 -3.44 5.00 -15.52
CA ASP A 222 -4.57 4.53 -16.31
C ASP A 222 -4.54 3.00 -16.44
N MET A 223 -5.28 2.35 -15.54
CA MET A 223 -5.32 0.90 -15.40
C MET A 223 -6.00 0.22 -16.60
N SER A 224 -6.70 0.98 -17.45
CA SER A 224 -7.30 0.46 -18.69
C SER A 224 -6.25 -0.07 -19.68
N LYS A 225 -4.99 0.32 -19.48
CA LYS A 225 -3.84 -0.10 -20.31
C LYS A 225 -3.17 -1.39 -19.85
N TYR A 226 -3.66 -2.00 -18.76
CA TYR A 226 -3.07 -3.26 -18.29
C TYR A 226 -3.80 -4.47 -18.85
N THR A 227 -3.03 -5.35 -19.44
CA THR A 227 -3.50 -6.64 -19.99
C THR A 227 -2.88 -7.79 -19.19
N PRO A 228 -3.67 -8.81 -18.77
CA PRO A 228 -3.13 -9.97 -18.07
C PRO A 228 -2.02 -10.68 -18.86
N LEU A 229 -0.95 -11.08 -18.19
CA LEU A 229 0.22 -11.72 -18.80
C LEU A 229 -0.15 -12.92 -19.67
N VAL A 230 -1.17 -13.69 -19.27
CA VAL A 230 -1.64 -14.85 -20.03
C VAL A 230 -2.07 -14.47 -21.45
N HIS A 231 -2.52 -13.25 -21.71
CA HIS A 231 -2.95 -12.81 -23.04
C HIS A 231 -1.79 -12.68 -24.03
N TYR A 232 -0.56 -12.49 -23.53
CA TYR A 232 0.66 -12.43 -24.36
C TYR A 232 1.24 -13.82 -24.66
N CYS A 233 0.76 -14.86 -23.99
CA CYS A 233 1.33 -16.21 -24.06
C CYS A 233 0.49 -17.16 -24.90
N ASN A 234 1.14 -17.94 -25.77
CA ASN A 234 0.56 -19.15 -26.34
C ASN A 234 0.54 -20.28 -25.28
N GLU A 235 1.58 -20.31 -24.46
CA GLU A 235 1.73 -21.31 -23.42
C GLU A 235 2.37 -20.65 -22.19
N LEU A 236 1.81 -20.95 -20.99
CA LEU A 236 2.38 -20.58 -19.71
C LEU A 236 2.31 -21.79 -18.79
N ARG A 237 3.47 -22.36 -18.46
CA ARG A 237 3.57 -23.59 -17.68
C ARG A 237 4.65 -23.55 -16.61
N ALA A 238 4.49 -24.37 -15.58
CA ALA A 238 5.49 -24.56 -14.54
C ALA A 238 6.49 -25.63 -14.95
N GLY A 239 7.75 -25.40 -14.60
CA GLY A 239 8.79 -26.43 -14.64
C GLY A 239 8.49 -27.61 -13.71
N ARG A 240 9.19 -28.71 -13.89
CA ARG A 240 9.03 -29.92 -13.08
C ARG A 240 10.32 -30.31 -12.40
N ARG A 241 10.17 -31.03 -11.28
CA ARG A 241 11.32 -31.63 -10.59
C ARG A 241 11.97 -32.66 -11.51
N VAL A 242 13.25 -32.46 -11.80
CA VAL A 242 14.08 -33.44 -12.48
C VAL A 242 14.78 -34.26 -11.41
N PRO A 243 14.72 -35.60 -11.46
CA PRO A 243 15.43 -36.47 -10.53
C PRO A 243 16.95 -36.22 -10.54
N THR A 244 17.61 -36.36 -9.39
CA THR A 244 19.04 -36.12 -9.30
C THR A 244 19.85 -37.06 -10.20
N THR A 245 19.34 -38.28 -10.38
CA THR A 245 19.92 -39.33 -11.27
C THR A 245 19.87 -38.94 -12.75
N ALA A 246 18.93 -38.09 -13.16
CA ALA A 246 18.81 -37.56 -14.52
C ALA A 246 19.62 -36.29 -14.77
N ARG A 247 20.37 -35.81 -13.76
CA ARG A 247 21.20 -34.60 -13.84
C ARG A 247 22.68 -34.97 -13.88
N VAL A 248 23.43 -34.26 -14.73
CA VAL A 248 24.90 -34.39 -14.81
C VAL A 248 25.53 -32.99 -14.78
N LYS A 249 26.82 -32.95 -14.38
CA LYS A 249 27.57 -31.69 -14.24
C LYS A 249 28.34 -31.29 -15.52
N SER A 250 28.21 -32.05 -16.60
CA SER A 250 28.88 -31.74 -17.87
C SER A 250 27.94 -31.92 -19.04
N ALA A 251 28.17 -31.16 -20.11
CA ALA A 251 27.46 -31.33 -21.36
C ALA A 251 27.74 -32.71 -21.96
N GLN A 252 26.69 -33.40 -22.38
CA GLN A 252 26.77 -34.70 -23.03
C GLN A 252 25.74 -34.75 -24.16
N LEU A 253 25.99 -35.60 -25.16
CA LEU A 253 25.07 -35.81 -26.27
C LEU A 253 23.67 -36.24 -25.74
N GLY A 254 22.61 -35.64 -26.24
CA GLY A 254 21.23 -35.91 -25.84
C GLY A 254 20.81 -35.30 -24.49
N ARG A 255 21.64 -34.44 -23.89
CA ARG A 255 21.30 -33.70 -22.67
C ARG A 255 21.20 -32.22 -22.95
N PHE A 256 20.21 -31.58 -22.28
CA PHE A 256 19.94 -30.16 -22.41
C PHE A 256 20.40 -29.41 -21.16
N PRO A 257 20.83 -28.15 -21.32
CA PRO A 257 21.09 -27.27 -20.18
C PRO A 257 19.91 -27.23 -19.22
N TYR A 258 20.17 -27.23 -17.92
CA TYR A 258 19.15 -27.18 -16.90
C TYR A 258 19.08 -25.78 -16.29
N ALA A 259 17.96 -25.09 -16.51
CA ALA A 259 17.68 -23.78 -15.94
C ALA A 259 17.21 -23.95 -14.49
N ASP A 260 17.95 -23.39 -13.56
CA ASP A 260 17.64 -23.29 -12.13
C ASP A 260 17.60 -21.81 -11.69
N GLY A 261 17.35 -21.55 -10.41
CA GLY A 261 17.35 -20.21 -9.84
C GLY A 261 18.68 -19.47 -9.99
N LYS A 262 19.82 -20.20 -10.00
CA LYS A 262 21.15 -19.63 -10.20
C LYS A 262 21.30 -19.10 -11.64
N TYR A 263 20.84 -19.88 -12.61
CA TYR A 263 20.83 -19.44 -14.01
C TYR A 263 20.02 -18.15 -14.20
N LEU A 264 18.82 -18.08 -13.62
CA LEU A 264 17.96 -16.87 -13.72
C LEU A 264 18.60 -15.64 -13.04
N SER A 265 19.41 -15.84 -12.02
CA SER A 265 20.16 -14.76 -11.36
C SER A 265 21.44 -14.34 -12.09
N GLY A 266 21.62 -14.74 -13.34
CA GLY A 266 22.78 -14.39 -14.16
C GLY A 266 23.96 -15.36 -14.07
N GLY A 267 23.82 -16.47 -13.33
CA GLY A 267 24.84 -17.50 -13.26
C GLY A 267 24.96 -18.33 -14.54
N SER A 268 26.09 -19.04 -14.69
CA SER A 268 26.32 -19.98 -15.77
C SER A 268 25.54 -21.29 -15.55
N ILE A 269 25.27 -22.01 -16.65
CA ILE A 269 24.71 -23.35 -16.60
C ILE A 269 25.75 -24.30 -16.02
N GLY A 270 25.37 -25.01 -14.96
CA GLY A 270 26.25 -25.96 -14.28
C GLY A 270 25.69 -27.40 -14.25
N ILE A 271 24.47 -27.58 -14.79
CA ILE A 271 23.75 -28.87 -14.78
C ILE A 271 23.10 -29.08 -16.14
N TRP A 272 23.08 -30.34 -16.58
CA TRP A 272 22.40 -30.81 -17.79
C TRP A 272 21.44 -31.94 -17.42
N ALA A 273 20.35 -32.08 -18.16
CA ALA A 273 19.37 -33.14 -17.93
C ALA A 273 18.80 -33.70 -19.25
N THR A 274 18.19 -34.88 -19.18
CA THR A 274 17.60 -35.55 -20.35
C THR A 274 16.10 -35.40 -20.46
N GLU A 275 15.44 -35.13 -19.34
CA GLU A 275 13.97 -35.08 -19.25
C GLU A 275 13.49 -33.90 -18.39
N GLY A 276 12.31 -33.42 -18.65
CA GLY A 276 11.66 -32.33 -17.93
C GLY A 276 10.83 -31.43 -18.82
N VAL A 277 10.43 -30.28 -18.30
CA VAL A 277 9.74 -29.25 -19.08
C VAL A 277 10.80 -28.53 -19.93
N ILE A 278 10.55 -28.48 -21.24
CA ILE A 278 11.47 -27.89 -22.20
C ILE A 278 11.08 -26.44 -22.48
N ALA A 279 12.03 -25.52 -22.34
CA ALA A 279 11.95 -24.19 -22.90
C ALA A 279 12.71 -24.17 -24.23
N GLU A 280 12.13 -23.52 -25.22
CA GLU A 280 12.76 -23.30 -26.52
C GLU A 280 13.45 -21.93 -26.57
N PRO A 281 14.40 -21.72 -27.49
CA PRO A 281 15.01 -20.40 -27.68
C PRO A 281 13.94 -19.32 -27.88
N GLY A 282 14.06 -18.20 -27.15
CA GLY A 282 13.08 -17.12 -27.18
C GLY A 282 11.96 -17.21 -26.14
N ASP A 283 11.77 -18.36 -25.48
CA ASP A 283 10.84 -18.44 -24.35
C ASP A 283 11.37 -17.58 -23.18
N VAL A 284 10.46 -16.91 -22.47
CA VAL A 284 10.80 -16.13 -21.27
C VAL A 284 10.66 -17.04 -20.05
N LEU A 285 11.71 -17.15 -19.29
CA LEU A 285 11.78 -17.89 -18.05
C LEU A 285 11.65 -16.93 -16.87
N ILE A 286 10.83 -17.27 -15.86
CA ILE A 286 10.65 -16.45 -14.67
C ILE A 286 10.70 -17.32 -13.41
N ALA A 287 11.47 -16.89 -12.42
CA ALA A 287 11.50 -17.57 -11.12
C ALA A 287 10.18 -17.35 -10.36
N GLY A 288 9.60 -18.44 -9.88
CA GLY A 288 8.40 -18.42 -9.04
C GLY A 288 8.71 -18.31 -7.54
N VAL A 289 9.98 -18.44 -7.13
CA VAL A 289 10.39 -18.50 -5.72
C VAL A 289 11.40 -17.42 -5.40
N GLY A 290 11.26 -16.82 -4.23
CA GLY A 290 12.25 -15.95 -3.59
C GLY A 290 12.10 -14.46 -3.89
N TYR A 291 12.79 -13.67 -3.06
CA TYR A 291 12.82 -12.21 -3.14
C TYR A 291 13.47 -11.66 -4.42
N ARG A 292 14.22 -12.48 -5.14
CA ARG A 292 14.92 -12.10 -6.38
C ARG A 292 14.45 -12.98 -7.52
N SER A 293 13.18 -12.92 -7.81
CA SER A 293 12.60 -13.62 -8.96
C SER A 293 12.94 -12.87 -10.25
N ASN A 294 14.07 -13.21 -10.89
CA ASN A 294 14.43 -12.61 -12.16
C ASN A 294 13.75 -13.35 -13.33
N ALA A 295 13.47 -12.61 -14.38
CA ALA A 295 13.11 -13.16 -15.68
C ALA A 295 14.33 -13.16 -16.60
N ARG A 296 14.43 -14.18 -17.48
CA ARG A 296 15.50 -14.32 -18.48
C ARG A 296 14.97 -15.01 -19.74
N ILE A 297 15.47 -14.59 -20.89
CA ILE A 297 15.15 -15.26 -22.15
C ILE A 297 16.00 -16.52 -22.29
N ALA A 298 15.37 -17.62 -22.67
CA ALA A 298 16.09 -18.84 -23.04
C ALA A 298 16.86 -18.60 -24.34
N THR A 299 18.18 -18.75 -24.30
CA THR A 299 19.06 -18.57 -25.47
C THR A 299 19.20 -19.84 -26.31
N GLU A 300 18.91 -20.99 -25.74
CA GLU A 300 18.98 -22.30 -26.34
C GLU A 300 17.88 -23.21 -25.77
N ARG A 301 17.67 -24.35 -26.37
CA ARG A 301 16.75 -25.36 -25.83
C ARG A 301 17.24 -25.87 -24.49
N MET A 302 16.41 -25.75 -23.44
CA MET A 302 16.80 -26.11 -22.07
C MET A 302 15.69 -26.77 -21.29
N ILE A 303 16.05 -27.49 -20.25
CA ILE A 303 15.12 -28.10 -19.30
C ILE A 303 14.95 -27.16 -18.11
N VAL A 304 13.71 -27.00 -17.64
CA VAL A 304 13.34 -25.99 -16.66
C VAL A 304 12.98 -26.65 -15.31
N GLY A 305 13.62 -26.17 -14.25
CA GLY A 305 13.43 -26.63 -12.87
C GLY A 305 12.09 -26.28 -12.26
N THR A 306 11.78 -26.89 -11.11
CA THR A 306 10.47 -26.88 -10.44
C THR A 306 9.92 -25.47 -10.16
N ASP A 307 10.81 -24.55 -9.81
CA ASP A 307 10.41 -23.21 -9.32
C ASP A 307 10.55 -22.13 -10.40
N ILE A 308 10.52 -22.55 -11.65
CA ILE A 308 10.61 -21.66 -12.81
C ILE A 308 9.39 -21.87 -13.70
N TYR A 309 8.84 -20.78 -14.19
CA TYR A 309 7.77 -20.77 -15.18
C TYR A 309 8.34 -20.49 -16.56
N VAL A 310 7.75 -21.12 -17.57
CA VAL A 310 8.06 -20.91 -19.00
C VAL A 310 6.91 -20.17 -19.64
N LEU A 311 7.22 -19.04 -20.25
CA LEU A 311 6.28 -18.21 -21.03
C LEU A 311 6.68 -18.30 -22.48
N ARG A 312 5.86 -18.97 -23.29
CA ARG A 312 5.98 -18.97 -24.75
C ARG A 312 5.07 -17.91 -25.32
N LEU A 313 5.64 -16.86 -25.85
CA LEU A 313 4.87 -15.69 -26.30
C LEU A 313 4.18 -15.95 -27.62
N LYS A 314 3.02 -15.31 -27.83
CA LYS A 314 2.34 -15.23 -29.14
C LYS A 314 3.19 -14.47 -30.14
N GLU A 315 3.84 -13.42 -29.67
CA GLU A 315 4.69 -12.52 -30.45
C GLU A 315 6.13 -12.58 -29.90
N PRO A 316 7.02 -13.41 -30.48
CA PRO A 316 8.37 -13.61 -29.96
C PRO A 316 9.21 -12.34 -29.85
N HIS A 317 8.95 -11.32 -30.68
CA HIS A 317 9.66 -10.05 -30.64
C HIS A 317 9.43 -9.27 -29.33
N LEU A 318 8.35 -9.54 -28.60
CA LEU A 318 8.07 -8.92 -27.30
C LEU A 318 8.91 -9.50 -26.16
N ALA A 319 9.65 -10.59 -26.36
CA ALA A 319 10.38 -11.28 -25.29
C ALA A 319 11.33 -10.35 -24.52
N THR A 320 12.08 -9.52 -25.24
CA THR A 320 13.03 -8.57 -24.62
C THR A 320 12.31 -7.51 -23.80
N ALA A 321 11.28 -6.88 -24.36
CA ALA A 321 10.51 -5.85 -23.70
C ALA A 321 9.76 -6.40 -22.45
N LEU A 322 9.14 -7.57 -22.61
CA LEU A 322 8.45 -8.24 -21.50
C LEU A 322 9.43 -8.64 -20.38
N THR A 323 10.61 -9.16 -20.73
CA THR A 323 11.64 -9.52 -19.74
C THR A 323 12.12 -8.29 -18.98
N ALA A 324 12.33 -7.17 -19.69
CA ALA A 324 12.70 -5.89 -19.07
C ALA A 324 11.56 -5.38 -18.14
N TYR A 325 10.30 -5.45 -18.58
CA TYR A 325 9.15 -5.10 -17.75
C TYR A 325 9.07 -5.97 -16.48
N LEU A 326 9.19 -7.28 -16.62
CA LEU A 326 9.15 -8.21 -15.50
C LEU A 326 10.29 -7.95 -14.49
N ASN A 327 11.46 -7.57 -14.95
CA ASN A 327 12.61 -7.25 -14.09
C ASN A 327 12.58 -5.81 -13.57
N GLY A 328 11.76 -4.95 -14.12
CA GLY A 328 11.55 -3.57 -13.65
C GLY A 328 10.80 -3.52 -12.31
N GLN A 329 10.80 -2.35 -11.68
CA GLN A 329 10.23 -2.15 -10.34
C GLN A 329 8.75 -2.56 -10.28
N GLU A 330 7.95 -2.17 -11.26
CA GLU A 330 6.53 -2.48 -11.32
C GLU A 330 6.26 -4.00 -11.44
N GLY A 331 6.93 -4.68 -12.36
CA GLY A 331 6.82 -6.13 -12.50
C GLY A 331 7.32 -6.89 -11.27
N TYR A 332 8.36 -6.38 -10.61
CA TYR A 332 8.86 -6.91 -9.35
C TYR A 332 7.82 -6.76 -8.24
N ASP A 333 7.29 -5.55 -8.01
CA ASP A 333 6.30 -5.28 -6.97
C ASP A 333 5.03 -6.10 -7.16
N GLN A 334 4.55 -6.25 -8.39
CA GLN A 334 3.43 -7.12 -8.70
C GLN A 334 3.66 -8.57 -8.26
N ARG A 335 4.86 -9.10 -8.44
CA ARG A 335 5.20 -10.44 -7.98
C ARG A 335 5.33 -10.53 -6.47
N GLN A 336 5.95 -9.53 -5.83
CA GLN A 336 6.07 -9.48 -4.37
C GLN A 336 4.72 -9.49 -3.66
N LEU A 337 3.77 -8.71 -4.15
CA LEU A 337 2.41 -8.64 -3.59
C LEU A 337 1.62 -9.95 -3.76
N ARG A 338 2.00 -10.80 -4.73
CA ARG A 338 1.37 -12.10 -4.99
C ARG A 338 2.08 -13.28 -4.34
N LEU A 339 3.14 -13.05 -3.58
CA LEU A 339 3.84 -14.11 -2.88
C LEU A 339 2.92 -14.78 -1.85
N SER A 340 2.90 -16.10 -1.86
CA SER A 340 2.14 -16.91 -0.92
C SER A 340 3.00 -18.04 -0.35
N GLY A 341 2.69 -18.50 0.86
CA GLY A 341 3.41 -19.55 1.58
C GLY A 341 4.10 -19.07 2.85
N ALA A 342 4.02 -19.87 3.91
CA ALA A 342 4.55 -19.50 5.23
C ALA A 342 6.07 -19.67 5.36
N VAL A 343 6.65 -20.70 4.70
CA VAL A 343 8.08 -21.03 4.81
C VAL A 343 8.84 -20.66 3.54
N ILE A 344 8.31 -21.05 2.38
CA ILE A 344 8.87 -20.71 1.09
C ILE A 344 7.82 -19.89 0.35
N GLN A 345 8.06 -18.61 0.22
CA GLN A 345 7.19 -17.72 -0.51
C GLN A 345 7.36 -17.91 -2.02
N ARG A 346 6.25 -18.08 -2.73
CA ARG A 346 6.23 -18.28 -4.17
C ARG A 346 5.01 -17.62 -4.83
N VAL A 347 5.20 -17.16 -6.05
CA VAL A 347 4.08 -16.73 -6.92
C VAL A 347 3.47 -17.99 -7.52
N LEU A 348 2.18 -18.19 -7.33
CA LEU A 348 1.48 -19.32 -7.95
C LEU A 348 1.26 -19.08 -9.45
N LEU A 349 1.18 -20.15 -10.22
CA LEU A 349 0.96 -20.07 -11.67
C LEU A 349 -0.31 -19.29 -12.03
N ARG A 350 -1.40 -19.47 -11.25
CA ARG A 350 -2.65 -18.74 -11.43
C ARG A 350 -2.48 -17.23 -11.25
N ASP A 351 -1.67 -16.84 -10.26
CA ASP A 351 -1.44 -15.43 -9.93
C ASP A 351 -0.46 -14.79 -10.92
N LEU A 352 0.50 -15.57 -11.44
CA LEU A 352 1.38 -15.13 -12.51
C LEU A 352 0.62 -14.89 -13.82
N LYS A 353 -0.35 -15.75 -14.16
CA LYS A 353 -1.22 -15.55 -15.34
C LYS A 353 -1.93 -14.20 -15.33
N GLN A 354 -2.31 -13.74 -14.15
CA GLN A 354 -3.04 -12.49 -13.93
C GLN A 354 -2.11 -11.29 -13.66
N LEU A 355 -0.79 -11.44 -13.79
CA LEU A 355 0.11 -10.31 -13.70
C LEU A 355 -0.24 -9.29 -14.79
N GLY A 356 -0.51 -8.05 -14.38
CA GLY A 356 -0.85 -7.00 -15.33
C GLY A 356 0.37 -6.47 -16.06
N VAL A 357 0.32 -6.47 -17.38
CA VAL A 357 1.36 -5.91 -18.25
C VAL A 357 0.85 -4.63 -18.87
N ASN A 358 1.54 -3.53 -18.65
CA ASN A 358 1.19 -2.25 -19.23
C ASN A 358 1.73 -2.17 -20.67
N GLU A 359 0.86 -2.11 -21.67
CA GLU A 359 1.21 -2.11 -23.09
C GLU A 359 2.11 -0.91 -23.47
N SER A 360 1.87 0.25 -22.88
CA SER A 360 2.70 1.43 -23.15
C SER A 360 4.15 1.23 -22.68
N ARG A 361 4.39 0.33 -21.72
CA ARG A 361 5.72 -0.03 -21.20
C ARG A 361 6.45 -1.01 -22.10
N LEU A 362 5.74 -1.88 -22.78
CA LEU A 362 6.35 -2.77 -23.78
C LEU A 362 6.86 -1.98 -25.00
N SER A 363 6.18 -0.88 -25.30
CA SER A 363 6.56 0.00 -26.44
C SER A 363 7.63 1.02 -26.07
N ALA A 364 7.74 1.42 -24.78
CA ALA A 364 8.68 2.42 -24.28
C ALA A 364 9.24 1.99 -22.91
N PRO A 365 10.22 1.06 -22.87
CA PRO A 365 10.67 0.41 -21.64
C PRO A 365 11.32 1.34 -20.61
N ASN A 366 11.68 2.57 -20.97
CA ASN A 366 12.45 3.50 -20.12
C ASN A 366 11.60 4.54 -19.39
N ILE A 367 10.27 4.39 -19.31
CA ILE A 367 9.46 5.28 -18.47
C ILE A 367 9.59 4.79 -17.03
N ASP A 368 10.41 5.50 -16.26
CA ASP A 368 10.55 5.26 -14.81
C ASP A 368 9.30 5.83 -14.09
N ILE A 369 8.38 4.95 -13.70
CA ILE A 369 7.24 5.34 -12.86
C ILE A 369 7.61 4.99 -11.43
N GLN A 370 7.82 6.03 -10.64
CA GLN A 370 8.03 5.89 -9.21
C GLN A 370 6.71 5.41 -8.55
N PRO A 371 6.77 4.43 -7.65
CA PRO A 371 5.61 4.04 -6.87
C PRO A 371 5.11 5.21 -6.04
N SER A 372 3.82 5.31 -5.82
CA SER A 372 3.24 6.31 -4.93
C SER A 372 3.81 6.15 -3.53
N LEU A 373 4.27 7.26 -2.96
CA LEU A 373 4.72 7.30 -1.59
C LEU A 373 3.52 7.14 -0.63
N ASP A 374 3.78 6.57 0.54
CA ASP A 374 2.81 6.54 1.63
C ASP A 374 2.33 7.94 1.98
N LEU A 375 1.08 8.07 2.42
CA LEU A 375 0.46 9.37 2.72
C LEU A 375 1.33 10.22 3.65
N ALA A 376 1.87 9.61 4.72
CA ALA A 376 2.72 10.32 5.68
C ALA A 376 3.97 10.92 5.03
N LEU A 377 4.65 10.19 4.15
CA LEU A 377 5.83 10.68 3.44
C LEU A 377 5.51 11.80 2.45
N ARG A 378 4.35 11.70 1.77
CA ARG A 378 3.88 12.77 0.86
C ARG A 378 3.58 14.05 1.64
N LEU A 379 2.95 13.93 2.80
CA LEU A 379 2.64 15.07 3.64
C LEU A 379 3.88 15.67 4.29
N ASP A 380 4.81 14.85 4.78
CA ASP A 380 6.08 15.35 5.33
C ASP A 380 6.87 16.17 4.32
N ALA A 381 6.89 15.74 3.06
CA ALA A 381 7.57 16.47 1.97
C ALA A 381 6.95 17.84 1.69
N VAL A 382 5.68 18.06 1.98
CA VAL A 382 4.98 19.32 1.75
C VAL A 382 4.94 20.22 3.00
N LEU A 383 4.78 19.61 4.18
CA LEU A 383 4.59 20.36 5.42
C LEU A 383 5.88 20.89 6.03
N TRP A 384 7.01 20.17 5.83
CA TRP A 384 8.24 20.40 6.59
C TRP A 384 9.46 20.76 5.72
N ASN A 385 9.27 20.92 4.41
CA ASN A 385 10.25 21.51 3.49
C ASN A 385 9.93 22.99 3.29
#